data_c557a86fd8bb4bdab8140416c344fda5
#
_entry.id   c557a86fd8bb4bdab8140416c344fda5
#
_cell.length_a   1.000
_cell.length_b   1.000
_cell.length_c   1.000
_cell.angle_alpha   90.00
_cell.angle_beta   90.00
_cell.angle_gamma   90.00
#
_symmetry.space_group_name_H-M   'P 1'
#
loop_
_entity.id
_entity.type
_entity.pdbx_description
1 polymer ?
#
loop_
_entity_poly.entity_id
_entity_poly.type
_entity_poly.pdbx_seq_one_letter_code
_entity_poly.pdbx_strand_id
1 'polypeptide(L)'
;MNLDRRRFLARSSATVAAAATGGLFTACSEKAEPGATSTEDEGTRFEISLAQWSLHRGLKEGKLDNLDYPKYTKETFDIHAIEWVNQFFFVEHATLGYQPKDQAYLAEMKKRVEDHGMTSVLIMCDRVGNLGNPDAVKRTAAVEGHYAWLEAAKFLDCHSLRVNAASDPTLNPEMQSDLCTEGLRRLSEKAATMGLNVIVENHGGLSSNGAWLAQAIKNVGLPNCGTLPDFGNFYVVKNRGDVAQYEKDKALYAGEPAYKEDEKGLAYDRYLGTKELMPYAKGVSAKAHDFDARGNETHTDFVKMMEIVKEAGYRGHVGIEYEGDQLGEVEGIQKTKALLERVFAMV
;
A
#
# COMPACT_ATOMS: atom_id res chain seq x y z
N MET A 1 -38.22 11.51 -1.89
CA MET A 1 -38.15 12.01 -0.51
C MET A 1 -36.74 12.54 -0.31
N ASN A 2 -36.60 13.88 -0.34
CA ASN A 2 -35.30 14.55 -0.14
C ASN A 2 -34.96 14.57 1.34
N LEU A 3 -33.89 13.87 1.74
CA LEU A 3 -33.32 13.98 3.08
C LEU A 3 -32.04 14.82 3.01
N ASP A 4 -32.06 15.82 3.80
CA ASP A 4 -31.23 17.03 3.89
C ASP A 4 -29.75 16.70 4.24
N ARG A 5 -28.83 16.97 3.30
CA ARG A 5 -27.37 16.74 3.38
C ARG A 5 -26.61 17.73 4.29
N ARG A 6 -27.30 18.64 5.01
CA ARG A 6 -26.66 19.77 5.73
C ARG A 6 -26.44 19.59 7.23
N ARG A 7 -26.64 18.43 7.82
CA ARG A 7 -26.60 18.26 9.29
C ARG A 7 -25.40 17.50 9.87
N PHE A 8 -24.36 17.22 9.10
CA PHE A 8 -23.23 16.41 9.61
C PHE A 8 -22.00 17.20 10.12
N LEU A 9 -22.00 18.52 10.06
CA LEU A 9 -20.86 19.36 10.48
C LEU A 9 -21.19 20.28 11.65
N ALA A 10 -21.70 19.80 12.74
CA ALA A 10 -21.73 20.58 13.99
C ALA A 10 -21.98 19.69 15.20
N ARG A 11 -20.92 19.30 15.90
CA ARG A 11 -20.86 19.14 17.38
C ARG A 11 -19.64 18.34 17.80
N SER A 12 -18.65 19.01 18.37
CA SER A 12 -17.97 18.58 19.60
C SER A 12 -16.88 19.60 19.95
N SER A 13 -17.26 20.62 20.68
CA SER A 13 -16.34 21.39 21.51
C SER A 13 -16.76 21.10 22.96
N ALA A 14 -16.00 20.30 23.65
CA ALA A 14 -16.12 20.13 25.10
C ALA A 14 -14.87 20.71 25.77
N THR A 15 -15.05 21.83 26.43
CA THR A 15 -14.07 22.51 27.28
C THR A 15 -13.98 21.76 28.62
N VAL A 16 -12.79 21.31 28.99
CA VAL A 16 -12.50 20.81 30.34
C VAL A 16 -11.68 21.87 31.07
N ALA A 17 -12.25 22.42 32.12
CA ALA A 17 -11.58 23.32 33.07
C ALA A 17 -10.84 22.48 34.13
N ALA A 18 -9.54 22.71 34.30
CA ALA A 18 -8.74 22.14 35.37
C ALA A 18 -8.54 23.15 36.50
N ALA A 19 -8.90 22.75 37.71
CA ALA A 19 -8.64 23.51 38.92
C ALA A 19 -7.21 23.32 39.41
N ALA A 20 -6.56 24.42 39.75
CA ALA A 20 -5.22 24.45 40.33
C ALA A 20 -5.32 24.37 41.87
N THR A 21 -4.52 23.48 42.48
CA THR A 21 -4.18 23.57 43.93
C THR A 21 -2.66 23.72 44.05
N GLY A 22 -2.25 24.80 44.71
CA GLY A 22 -0.85 25.16 44.89
C GLY A 22 -0.14 24.33 45.97
N GLY A 23 1.16 24.12 45.75
CA GLY A 23 2.10 23.65 46.75
C GLY A 23 3.45 24.32 46.52
N LEU A 24 3.85 25.20 47.48
CA LEU A 24 5.17 25.81 47.48
C LEU A 24 6.24 24.77 47.85
N PHE A 25 7.26 24.65 47.05
CA PHE A 25 8.58 24.19 47.48
C PHE A 25 9.67 25.09 46.87
N THR A 26 10.49 25.62 47.75
CA THR A 26 11.65 26.50 47.49
C THR A 26 12.76 25.72 46.78
N ALA A 27 13.26 26.27 45.71
CA ALA A 27 14.35 25.71 44.92
C ALA A 27 15.69 26.40 45.19
N CYS A 28 16.74 25.61 45.26
CA CYS A 28 18.10 26.07 45.07
C CYS A 28 18.41 26.16 43.56
N SER A 29 18.95 27.30 43.17
CA SER A 29 19.38 27.64 41.83
C SER A 29 20.78 27.10 41.59
N GLU A 30 20.91 26.13 40.65
CA GLU A 30 22.17 25.89 39.94
C GLU A 30 21.99 26.26 38.47
N LYS A 31 22.81 27.21 38.02
CA LYS A 31 22.86 27.59 36.60
C LYS A 31 23.55 26.49 35.82
N ALA A 32 22.76 25.73 35.07
CA ALA A 32 23.28 24.91 33.98
C ALA A 32 23.35 25.76 32.70
N GLU A 33 24.52 25.82 32.11
CA GLU A 33 24.72 26.39 30.78
C GLU A 33 23.93 25.59 29.74
N PRO A 34 23.34 26.22 28.73
CA PRO A 34 22.67 25.48 27.66
C PRO A 34 23.73 24.76 26.82
N GLY A 35 23.93 23.48 27.08
CA GLY A 35 24.60 22.62 26.14
C GLY A 35 23.83 22.64 24.82
N ALA A 36 24.51 23.08 23.76
CA ALA A 36 24.03 22.98 22.39
C ALA A 36 23.79 21.49 22.08
N THR A 37 22.55 21.05 22.20
CA THR A 37 22.12 19.82 21.54
C THR A 37 22.18 20.11 20.05
N SER A 38 23.23 19.62 19.39
CA SER A 38 23.19 19.40 17.96
C SER A 38 22.01 18.45 17.71
N THR A 39 20.89 18.96 17.26
CA THR A 39 19.92 18.18 16.53
C THR A 39 20.63 17.79 15.24
N GLU A 40 21.31 16.65 15.26
CA GLU A 40 21.58 15.94 14.02
C GLU A 40 20.20 15.73 13.41
N ASP A 41 19.98 16.42 12.29
CA ASP A 41 18.90 16.14 11.36
C ASP A 41 19.16 14.69 10.91
N GLU A 42 18.57 13.72 11.62
CA GLU A 42 18.51 12.34 11.17
C GLU A 42 17.64 12.35 9.92
N GLY A 43 18.26 12.68 8.80
CA GLY A 43 17.65 12.77 7.49
C GLY A 43 16.74 11.57 7.28
N THR A 44 15.56 11.80 6.78
CA THR A 44 14.56 10.78 6.48
C THR A 44 15.22 9.72 5.61
N ARG A 45 15.60 8.58 6.20
CA ARG A 45 16.28 7.53 5.47
C ARG A 45 15.21 6.60 4.90
N PHE A 46 14.94 6.74 3.61
CA PHE A 46 14.16 5.77 2.85
C PHE A 46 15.07 4.64 2.38
N GLU A 47 14.55 3.43 2.38
CA GLU A 47 15.22 2.26 1.82
C GLU A 47 14.46 1.79 0.57
N ILE A 48 15.18 1.27 -0.43
CA ILE A 48 14.55 0.76 -1.65
C ILE A 48 14.30 -0.73 -1.49
N SER A 49 13.07 -1.17 -1.75
CA SER A 49 12.73 -2.57 -2.01
C SER A 49 12.35 -2.76 -3.49
N LEU A 50 12.36 -4.01 -3.94
CA LEU A 50 11.85 -4.39 -5.26
C LEU A 50 10.59 -5.21 -5.11
N ALA A 51 9.49 -4.76 -5.71
CA ALA A 51 8.28 -5.56 -5.87
C ALA A 51 8.50 -6.61 -6.96
N GLN A 52 8.23 -7.87 -6.64
CA GLN A 52 8.40 -8.99 -7.56
C GLN A 52 7.58 -8.83 -8.85
N TRP A 53 6.48 -8.07 -8.78
CA TRP A 53 5.67 -7.76 -9.94
C TRP A 53 6.44 -7.01 -11.03
N SER A 54 7.47 -6.26 -10.68
CA SER A 54 8.38 -5.60 -11.66
C SER A 54 9.04 -6.56 -12.62
N LEU A 55 9.12 -7.85 -12.27
CA LEU A 55 9.71 -8.94 -13.07
C LEU A 55 8.65 -9.97 -13.52
N HIS A 56 7.36 -9.55 -13.54
CA HIS A 56 6.25 -10.46 -13.81
C HIS A 56 6.28 -11.12 -15.20
N ARG A 57 6.82 -10.44 -16.21
CA ARG A 57 6.97 -11.00 -17.57
C ARG A 57 8.01 -12.12 -17.57
N GLY A 58 9.19 -11.85 -17.04
CA GLY A 58 10.26 -12.83 -16.94
C GLY A 58 9.88 -14.05 -16.12
N LEU A 59 9.17 -13.85 -15.00
CA LEU A 59 8.68 -14.93 -14.15
C LEU A 59 7.58 -15.76 -14.84
N LYS A 60 6.60 -15.13 -15.49
CA LYS A 60 5.54 -15.83 -16.22
C LYS A 60 6.04 -16.59 -17.44
N GLU A 61 7.08 -16.11 -18.10
CA GLU A 61 7.71 -16.73 -19.25
C GLU A 61 8.73 -17.82 -18.85
N GLY A 62 8.97 -18.03 -17.54
CA GLY A 62 9.96 -18.99 -17.04
C GLY A 62 11.42 -18.61 -17.32
N LYS A 63 11.70 -17.34 -17.63
CA LYS A 63 13.05 -16.81 -17.78
C LYS A 63 13.74 -16.56 -16.44
N LEU A 64 12.96 -16.36 -15.40
CA LEU A 64 13.39 -16.23 -14.02
C LEU A 64 12.57 -17.19 -13.15
N ASP A 65 13.23 -17.99 -12.31
CA ASP A 65 12.57 -18.81 -11.30
C ASP A 65 12.26 -17.98 -10.05
N ASN A 66 11.12 -18.24 -9.43
CA ASN A 66 10.74 -17.57 -8.18
C ASN A 66 11.79 -17.74 -7.08
N LEU A 67 12.44 -18.89 -6.99
CA LEU A 67 13.48 -19.16 -5.98
C LEU A 67 14.78 -18.38 -6.27
N ASP A 68 15.04 -17.99 -7.50
CA ASP A 68 16.21 -17.18 -7.86
C ASP A 68 15.99 -15.68 -7.72
N TYR A 69 14.75 -15.26 -7.45
CA TYR A 69 14.39 -13.84 -7.35
C TYR A 69 15.24 -13.05 -6.31
N PRO A 70 15.53 -13.55 -5.09
CA PRO A 70 16.37 -12.81 -4.14
C PRO A 70 17.78 -12.58 -4.68
N LYS A 71 18.42 -13.64 -5.19
CA LYS A 71 19.75 -13.57 -5.81
C LYS A 71 19.77 -12.59 -6.97
N TYR A 72 18.81 -12.76 -7.90
CA TYR A 72 18.72 -11.93 -9.11
C TYR A 72 18.53 -10.45 -8.76
N THR A 73 17.69 -10.13 -7.79
CA THR A 73 17.46 -8.76 -7.31
C THR A 73 18.75 -8.14 -6.79
N LYS A 74 19.48 -8.84 -5.93
CA LYS A 74 20.73 -8.37 -5.38
C LYS A 74 21.80 -8.16 -6.44
N GLU A 75 22.05 -9.17 -7.26
CA GLU A 75 23.16 -9.16 -8.23
C GLU A 75 22.92 -8.21 -9.42
N THR A 76 21.63 -8.02 -9.83
CA THR A 76 21.30 -7.20 -11.00
C THR A 76 21.06 -5.73 -10.64
N PHE A 77 20.49 -5.46 -9.47
CA PHE A 77 20.01 -4.13 -9.11
C PHE A 77 20.70 -3.54 -7.88
N ASP A 78 21.49 -4.33 -7.15
CA ASP A 78 22.04 -3.95 -5.84
C ASP A 78 20.93 -3.42 -4.90
N ILE A 79 19.82 -4.17 -4.83
CA ILE A 79 18.68 -3.94 -3.91
C ILE A 79 18.69 -5.09 -2.91
N HIS A 80 18.53 -4.78 -1.62
CA HIS A 80 18.67 -5.75 -0.52
C HIS A 80 17.35 -6.09 0.17
N ALA A 81 16.23 -5.54 -0.28
CA ALA A 81 14.90 -5.80 0.24
C ALA A 81 13.94 -6.15 -0.90
N ILE A 82 13.06 -7.12 -0.66
CA ILE A 82 12.14 -7.64 -1.68
C ILE A 82 10.71 -7.74 -1.16
N GLU A 83 9.77 -7.57 -2.08
CA GLU A 83 8.34 -7.71 -1.85
C GLU A 83 7.82 -8.85 -2.73
N TRP A 84 7.29 -9.89 -2.10
CA TRP A 84 6.81 -11.07 -2.78
C TRP A 84 5.43 -10.85 -3.39
N VAL A 85 5.13 -11.59 -4.48
CA VAL A 85 3.79 -11.65 -5.06
C VAL A 85 3.31 -13.09 -5.05
N ASN A 86 2.17 -13.34 -4.41
CA ASN A 86 1.63 -14.67 -4.20
C ASN A 86 1.41 -15.46 -5.49
N GLN A 87 1.19 -14.78 -6.62
CA GLN A 87 0.95 -15.40 -7.92
C GLN A 87 2.16 -16.19 -8.47
N PHE A 88 3.33 -16.11 -7.85
CA PHE A 88 4.53 -16.84 -8.28
C PHE A 88 4.87 -18.06 -7.41
N PHE A 89 4.13 -18.28 -6.30
CA PHE A 89 4.36 -19.42 -5.40
C PHE A 89 3.07 -19.95 -4.76
N PHE A 90 2.05 -20.17 -5.57
CA PHE A 90 0.72 -20.63 -5.15
C PHE A 90 0.38 -22.03 -5.64
N VAL A 91 -0.66 -22.59 -5.02
CA VAL A 91 -1.49 -23.68 -5.51
C VAL A 91 -2.95 -23.22 -5.53
N GLU A 92 -3.74 -23.68 -6.49
CA GLU A 92 -5.16 -23.33 -6.53
C GLU A 92 -5.96 -24.19 -5.56
N HIS A 93 -6.83 -23.55 -4.78
CA HIS A 93 -7.79 -24.21 -3.92
C HIS A 93 -9.21 -23.82 -4.33
N ALA A 94 -10.11 -24.82 -4.46
CA ALA A 94 -11.43 -24.65 -5.05
C ALA A 94 -12.32 -23.59 -4.38
N THR A 95 -12.17 -23.38 -3.07
CA THR A 95 -12.99 -22.44 -2.29
C THR A 95 -12.23 -21.27 -1.69
N LEU A 96 -10.92 -21.43 -1.44
CA LEU A 96 -10.07 -20.43 -0.76
C LEU A 96 -9.20 -19.62 -1.73
N GLY A 97 -9.36 -19.85 -3.05
CA GLY A 97 -8.54 -19.19 -4.06
C GLY A 97 -7.07 -19.64 -4.04
N TYR A 98 -6.16 -18.75 -4.32
CA TYR A 98 -4.74 -19.06 -4.27
C TYR A 98 -4.29 -19.33 -2.83
N GLN A 99 -3.56 -20.41 -2.63
CA GLN A 99 -2.94 -20.79 -1.37
C GLN A 99 -1.44 -20.92 -1.55
N PRO A 100 -0.60 -20.64 -0.53
CA PRO A 100 0.83 -20.79 -0.66
C PRO A 100 1.22 -22.23 -0.98
N LYS A 101 2.33 -22.42 -1.68
CA LYS A 101 2.97 -23.71 -1.84
C LYS A 101 3.32 -24.30 -0.46
N ASP A 102 3.73 -25.53 -0.43
CA ASP A 102 4.03 -26.27 0.80
C ASP A 102 5.18 -25.66 1.61
N GLN A 103 5.31 -26.12 2.85
CA GLN A 103 6.30 -25.64 3.79
C GLN A 103 7.74 -25.87 3.32
N ALA A 104 7.99 -26.91 2.52
CA ALA A 104 9.34 -27.18 2.00
C ALA A 104 9.75 -26.12 0.96
N TYR A 105 8.80 -25.69 0.12
CA TYR A 105 9.03 -24.60 -0.82
C TYR A 105 9.26 -23.26 -0.13
N LEU A 106 8.44 -22.94 0.87
CA LEU A 106 8.61 -21.71 1.67
C LEU A 106 9.94 -21.71 2.42
N ALA A 107 10.38 -22.88 2.93
CA ALA A 107 11.68 -23.02 3.58
C ALA A 107 12.85 -22.76 2.62
N GLU A 108 12.74 -23.21 1.36
CA GLU A 108 13.74 -22.89 0.34
C GLU A 108 13.73 -21.42 -0.03
N MET A 109 12.54 -20.76 -0.14
CA MET A 109 12.45 -19.31 -0.33
C MET A 109 13.17 -18.56 0.79
N LYS A 110 12.88 -18.89 2.06
CA LYS A 110 13.51 -18.27 3.22
C LYS A 110 15.02 -18.43 3.21
N LYS A 111 15.49 -19.68 2.96
CA LYS A 111 16.91 -19.99 2.85
C LYS A 111 17.60 -19.13 1.77
N ARG A 112 16.99 -18.94 0.59
CA ARG A 112 17.55 -18.11 -0.47
C ARG A 112 17.64 -16.63 -0.08
N VAL A 113 16.68 -16.13 0.68
CA VAL A 113 16.72 -14.77 1.25
C VAL A 113 17.90 -14.63 2.20
N GLU A 114 18.05 -15.59 3.13
CA GLU A 114 19.14 -15.63 4.13
C GLU A 114 20.52 -15.79 3.48
N ASP A 115 20.69 -16.74 2.54
CA ASP A 115 21.94 -16.99 1.83
C ASP A 115 22.48 -15.74 1.09
N HIS A 116 21.59 -14.87 0.65
CA HIS A 116 21.95 -13.64 -0.04
C HIS A 116 21.92 -12.39 0.85
N GLY A 117 21.62 -12.53 2.15
CA GLY A 117 21.54 -11.41 3.09
C GLY A 117 20.48 -10.38 2.67
N MET A 118 19.33 -10.88 2.20
CA MET A 118 18.20 -10.08 1.76
C MET A 118 17.16 -9.92 2.88
N THR A 119 16.26 -8.96 2.74
CA THR A 119 15.11 -8.77 3.63
C THR A 119 13.82 -9.00 2.86
N SER A 120 12.92 -9.85 3.39
CA SER A 120 11.53 -9.95 2.91
C SER A 120 10.69 -8.87 3.60
N VAL A 121 10.06 -7.99 2.82
CA VAL A 121 9.31 -6.84 3.34
C VAL A 121 7.83 -7.20 3.56
N LEU A 122 7.19 -7.71 2.51
CA LEU A 122 5.77 -8.06 2.51
C LEU A 122 5.45 -9.12 1.46
N ILE A 123 4.22 -9.67 1.52
CA ILE A 123 3.63 -10.46 0.43
C ILE A 123 2.45 -9.67 -0.13
N MET A 124 2.44 -9.41 -1.45
CA MET A 124 1.29 -8.94 -2.19
C MET A 124 0.36 -10.12 -2.49
N CYS A 125 -0.88 -10.05 -2.02
CA CYS A 125 -1.81 -11.17 -2.05
C CYS A 125 -3.01 -10.85 -2.95
N ASP A 126 -3.10 -11.54 -4.08
CA ASP A 126 -4.17 -11.44 -5.06
C ASP A 126 -4.91 -12.77 -5.22
N ARG A 127 -6.13 -12.74 -5.79
CA ARG A 127 -6.93 -13.91 -6.19
C ARG A 127 -7.28 -14.88 -5.04
N VAL A 128 -7.38 -14.35 -3.83
CA VAL A 128 -7.82 -15.13 -2.64
C VAL A 128 -9.30 -14.88 -2.31
N GLY A 129 -9.95 -14.03 -3.09
CA GLY A 129 -11.35 -13.62 -2.92
C GLY A 129 -11.48 -12.17 -2.44
N ASN A 130 -12.68 -11.62 -2.55
CA ASN A 130 -12.97 -10.23 -2.19
C ASN A 130 -13.31 -10.12 -0.71
N LEU A 131 -12.52 -9.39 0.04
CA LEU A 131 -12.74 -9.14 1.48
C LEU A 131 -14.02 -8.35 1.77
N GLY A 132 -14.55 -7.63 0.77
CA GLY A 132 -15.84 -6.95 0.83
C GLY A 132 -16.97 -7.68 0.06
N ASN A 133 -16.90 -9.00 -0.12
CA ASN A 133 -17.95 -9.72 -0.85
C ASN A 133 -19.31 -9.56 -0.14
N PRO A 134 -20.41 -9.19 -0.87
CA PRO A 134 -21.74 -9.05 -0.26
C PRO A 134 -22.31 -10.36 0.29
N ASP A 135 -21.96 -11.49 -0.32
CA ASP A 135 -22.26 -12.81 0.20
C ASP A 135 -21.37 -13.12 1.42
N ALA A 136 -22.00 -13.27 2.58
CA ALA A 136 -21.29 -13.49 3.84
C ALA A 136 -20.47 -14.80 3.86
N VAL A 137 -20.92 -15.85 3.15
CA VAL A 137 -20.17 -17.11 3.04
C VAL A 137 -18.92 -16.92 2.21
N LYS A 138 -19.03 -16.26 1.06
CA LYS A 138 -17.89 -15.95 0.19
C LYS A 138 -16.92 -14.97 0.86
N ARG A 139 -17.43 -13.96 1.60
CA ARG A 139 -16.59 -13.03 2.36
C ARG A 139 -15.83 -13.76 3.46
N THR A 140 -16.48 -14.69 4.17
CA THR A 140 -15.80 -15.52 5.18
C THR A 140 -14.72 -16.39 4.54
N ALA A 141 -15.03 -17.06 3.42
CA ALA A 141 -14.04 -17.86 2.70
C ALA A 141 -12.84 -17.01 2.20
N ALA A 142 -13.09 -15.76 1.76
CA ALA A 142 -12.02 -14.85 1.39
C ALA A 142 -11.12 -14.49 2.61
N VAL A 143 -11.71 -14.15 3.75
CA VAL A 143 -10.94 -13.86 4.99
C VAL A 143 -10.11 -15.08 5.41
N GLU A 144 -10.72 -16.26 5.47
CA GLU A 144 -10.03 -17.51 5.87
C GLU A 144 -8.97 -17.94 4.85
N GLY A 145 -9.21 -17.70 3.57
CA GLY A 145 -8.24 -17.95 2.51
C GLY A 145 -6.94 -17.15 2.67
N HIS A 146 -7.01 -15.96 3.26
CA HIS A 146 -5.82 -15.15 3.55
C HIS A 146 -5.03 -15.63 4.79
N TYR A 147 -5.58 -16.51 5.64
CA TYR A 147 -4.87 -16.95 6.85
C TYR A 147 -3.57 -17.70 6.54
N ALA A 148 -3.60 -18.59 5.54
CA ALA A 148 -2.38 -19.30 5.12
C ALA A 148 -1.30 -18.34 4.56
N TRP A 149 -1.72 -17.23 3.96
CA TRP A 149 -0.79 -16.18 3.51
C TRP A 149 -0.22 -15.36 4.66
N LEU A 150 -0.97 -15.14 5.74
CA LEU A 150 -0.42 -14.58 6.98
C LEU A 150 0.65 -15.51 7.58
N GLU A 151 0.38 -16.83 7.59
CA GLU A 151 1.35 -17.82 8.06
C GLU A 151 2.61 -17.83 7.20
N ALA A 152 2.47 -17.77 5.87
CA ALA A 152 3.58 -17.64 4.94
C ALA A 152 4.37 -16.34 5.14
N ALA A 153 3.68 -15.20 5.31
CA ALA A 153 4.31 -13.91 5.56
C ALA A 153 5.11 -13.93 6.88
N LYS A 154 4.54 -14.50 7.94
CA LYS A 154 5.24 -14.69 9.23
C LYS A 154 6.46 -15.59 9.10
N PHE A 155 6.34 -16.69 8.36
CA PHE A 155 7.44 -17.63 8.15
C PHE A 155 8.59 -17.02 7.34
N LEU A 156 8.27 -16.17 6.34
CA LEU A 156 9.24 -15.45 5.50
C LEU A 156 9.77 -14.16 6.14
N ASP A 157 9.46 -13.89 7.41
CA ASP A 157 9.84 -12.69 8.17
C ASP A 157 9.34 -11.37 7.56
N CYS A 158 8.27 -11.41 6.78
CA CYS A 158 7.60 -10.20 6.30
C CYS A 158 6.91 -9.46 7.47
N HIS A 159 6.85 -8.13 7.40
CA HIS A 159 6.12 -7.35 8.40
C HIS A 159 4.64 -7.15 8.06
N SER A 160 4.24 -7.39 6.80
CA SER A 160 2.89 -7.13 6.33
C SER A 160 2.42 -8.14 5.29
N LEU A 161 1.10 -8.33 5.25
CA LEU A 161 0.39 -8.90 4.12
C LEU A 161 -0.37 -7.77 3.40
N ARG A 162 -0.08 -7.52 2.12
CA ARG A 162 -0.85 -6.59 1.29
C ARG A 162 -2.04 -7.31 0.67
N VAL A 163 -3.21 -6.71 0.79
CA VAL A 163 -4.48 -7.22 0.26
C VAL A 163 -5.24 -6.13 -0.51
N ASN A 164 -6.33 -6.51 -1.17
CA ASN A 164 -7.21 -5.60 -1.89
C ASN A 164 -8.50 -5.34 -1.10
N ALA A 165 -8.94 -4.08 -1.02
CA ALA A 165 -10.26 -3.70 -0.55
C ALA A 165 -11.25 -3.76 -1.73
N ALA A 166 -11.65 -4.98 -2.10
CA ALA A 166 -12.54 -5.24 -3.22
C ALA A 166 -13.92 -5.73 -2.75
N SER A 167 -14.98 -5.20 -3.37
CA SER A 167 -16.38 -5.58 -3.16
C SER A 167 -17.08 -5.75 -4.52
N ASP A 168 -18.41 -5.79 -4.50
CA ASP A 168 -19.24 -5.79 -5.70
C ASP A 168 -19.43 -4.34 -6.20
N PRO A 169 -18.96 -4.00 -7.41
CA PRO A 169 -19.05 -2.65 -7.94
C PRO A 169 -20.48 -2.18 -8.23
N THR A 170 -21.47 -3.05 -8.20
CA THR A 170 -22.88 -2.69 -8.35
C THR A 170 -23.51 -2.10 -7.09
N LEU A 171 -22.84 -2.25 -5.94
CA LEU A 171 -23.25 -1.66 -4.68
C LEU A 171 -22.83 -0.18 -4.61
N ASN A 172 -23.57 0.61 -3.81
CA ASN A 172 -23.13 1.97 -3.54
C ASN A 172 -21.81 2.02 -2.76
N PRO A 173 -21.05 3.12 -2.82
CA PRO A 173 -19.72 3.23 -2.19
C PRO A 173 -19.72 3.00 -0.68
N GLU A 174 -20.78 3.38 0.04
CA GLU A 174 -20.90 3.20 1.49
C GLU A 174 -21.01 1.72 1.85
N MET A 175 -21.92 0.99 1.15
CA MET A 175 -22.05 -0.46 1.35
C MET A 175 -20.76 -1.23 1.03
N GLN A 176 -20.06 -0.84 -0.04
CA GLN A 176 -18.76 -1.45 -0.36
C GLN A 176 -17.74 -1.18 0.76
N SER A 177 -17.71 0.03 1.32
CA SER A 177 -16.84 0.39 2.44
C SER A 177 -17.13 -0.44 3.69
N ASP A 178 -18.42 -0.60 4.05
CA ASP A 178 -18.82 -1.36 5.24
C ASP A 178 -18.43 -2.83 5.13
N LEU A 179 -18.67 -3.44 3.97
CA LEU A 179 -18.30 -4.83 3.71
C LEU A 179 -16.77 -5.04 3.73
N CYS A 180 -16.01 -4.13 3.10
CA CYS A 180 -14.55 -4.18 3.12
C CYS A 180 -14.02 -3.98 4.54
N THR A 181 -14.59 -3.06 5.30
CA THR A 181 -14.22 -2.79 6.70
C THR A 181 -14.41 -4.04 7.58
N GLU A 182 -15.53 -4.76 7.40
CA GLU A 182 -15.79 -6.00 8.15
C GLU A 182 -14.76 -7.09 7.82
N GLY A 183 -14.52 -7.35 6.54
CA GLY A 183 -13.54 -8.36 6.12
C GLY A 183 -12.10 -8.02 6.54
N LEU A 184 -11.69 -6.76 6.36
CA LEU A 184 -10.37 -6.26 6.77
C LEU A 184 -10.17 -6.33 8.29
N ARG A 185 -11.20 -6.01 9.09
CA ARG A 185 -11.15 -6.11 10.55
C ARG A 185 -10.87 -7.54 10.99
N ARG A 186 -11.65 -8.51 10.50
CA ARG A 186 -11.47 -9.93 10.83
C ARG A 186 -10.07 -10.43 10.46
N LEU A 187 -9.59 -10.06 9.27
CA LEU A 187 -8.24 -10.44 8.83
C LEU A 187 -7.16 -9.76 9.70
N SER A 188 -7.33 -8.49 10.04
CA SER A 188 -6.37 -7.75 10.88
C SER A 188 -6.33 -8.25 12.32
N GLU A 189 -7.46 -8.67 12.88
CA GLU A 189 -7.52 -9.32 14.20
C GLU A 189 -6.70 -10.62 14.21
N LYS A 190 -6.83 -11.45 13.17
CA LYS A 190 -5.99 -12.65 13.01
C LYS A 190 -4.52 -12.30 12.85
N ALA A 191 -4.18 -11.33 12.01
CA ALA A 191 -2.81 -10.88 11.78
C ALA A 191 -2.15 -10.33 13.05
N ALA A 192 -2.91 -9.62 13.89
CA ALA A 192 -2.42 -9.10 15.18
C ALA A 192 -1.91 -10.20 16.10
N THR A 193 -2.54 -11.38 16.11
CA THR A 193 -2.08 -12.53 16.92
C THR A 193 -0.71 -13.07 16.47
N MET A 194 -0.27 -12.69 15.27
CA MET A 194 0.99 -13.10 14.67
C MET A 194 2.04 -11.98 14.63
N GLY A 195 1.67 -10.77 15.08
CA GLY A 195 2.51 -9.58 15.02
C GLY A 195 2.67 -9.03 13.60
N LEU A 196 1.68 -9.27 12.72
CA LEU A 196 1.69 -8.82 11.33
C LEU A 196 0.72 -7.67 11.10
N ASN A 197 1.02 -6.86 10.09
CA ASN A 197 0.08 -5.88 9.56
C ASN A 197 -0.70 -6.46 8.37
N VAL A 198 -1.92 -5.96 8.20
CA VAL A 198 -2.71 -6.07 6.96
C VAL A 198 -2.72 -4.69 6.32
N ILE A 199 -2.24 -4.58 5.11
CA ILE A 199 -2.17 -3.30 4.40
C ILE A 199 -2.92 -3.38 3.08
N VAL A 200 -3.57 -2.30 2.74
CA VAL A 200 -4.38 -2.21 1.52
C VAL A 200 -3.73 -1.26 0.53
N GLU A 201 -3.55 -1.75 -0.69
CA GLU A 201 -3.12 -0.92 -1.82
C GLU A 201 -4.32 -0.26 -2.49
N ASN A 202 -4.16 0.99 -2.94
CA ASN A 202 -5.06 1.57 -3.93
C ASN A 202 -4.86 0.85 -5.27
N HIS A 203 -5.80 -0.05 -5.65
CA HIS A 203 -5.60 -1.00 -6.76
C HIS A 203 -6.81 -1.10 -7.70
N GLY A 204 -7.34 0.04 -8.10
CA GLY A 204 -8.50 0.15 -8.99
C GLY A 204 -9.85 0.20 -8.27
N GLY A 205 -10.87 0.66 -8.97
CA GLY A 205 -12.20 0.88 -8.40
C GLY A 205 -12.17 1.87 -7.24
N LEU A 206 -13.05 1.70 -6.25
CA LEU A 206 -13.14 2.62 -5.10
C LEU A 206 -11.87 2.67 -4.25
N SER A 207 -11.05 1.61 -4.22
CA SER A 207 -9.77 1.65 -3.50
C SER A 207 -8.79 2.69 -4.09
N SER A 208 -8.98 3.08 -5.36
CA SER A 208 -8.23 4.17 -6.01
C SER A 208 -8.70 5.58 -5.63
N ASN A 209 -9.77 5.72 -4.85
CA ASN A 209 -10.15 6.96 -4.20
C ASN A 209 -9.52 7.00 -2.80
N GLY A 210 -8.52 7.88 -2.59
CA GLY A 210 -7.77 7.96 -1.34
C GLY A 210 -8.65 8.22 -0.13
N ALA A 211 -9.61 9.14 -0.23
CA ALA A 211 -10.54 9.46 0.85
C ALA A 211 -11.41 8.26 1.24
N TRP A 212 -11.93 7.52 0.24
CA TRP A 212 -12.74 6.33 0.49
C TRP A 212 -11.92 5.24 1.20
N LEU A 213 -10.71 4.94 0.69
CA LEU A 213 -9.87 3.91 1.28
C LEU A 213 -9.38 4.29 2.67
N ALA A 214 -8.93 5.54 2.87
CA ALA A 214 -8.52 6.05 4.18
C ALA A 214 -9.66 5.95 5.20
N GLN A 215 -10.90 6.26 4.79
CA GLN A 215 -12.07 6.13 5.67
C GLN A 215 -12.38 4.66 6.01
N ALA A 216 -12.27 3.74 5.04
CA ALA A 216 -12.45 2.31 5.30
C ALA A 216 -11.41 1.79 6.31
N ILE A 217 -10.14 2.14 6.15
CA ILE A 217 -9.06 1.78 7.10
C ILE A 217 -9.32 2.38 8.50
N LYS A 218 -9.71 3.64 8.56
CA LYS A 218 -10.09 4.31 9.82
C LYS A 218 -11.24 3.57 10.52
N ASN A 219 -12.24 3.12 9.76
CA ASN A 219 -13.39 2.38 10.28
C ASN A 219 -13.01 0.98 10.79
N VAL A 220 -11.96 0.34 10.25
CA VAL A 220 -11.39 -0.90 10.81
C VAL A 220 -10.94 -0.67 12.26
N GLY A 221 -10.27 0.45 12.55
CA GLY A 221 -9.95 0.87 13.92
C GLY A 221 -8.87 0.03 14.61
N LEU A 222 -8.05 -0.70 13.87
CA LEU A 222 -6.96 -1.53 14.40
C LEU A 222 -5.60 -0.96 13.97
N PRO A 223 -4.62 -0.85 14.88
CA PRO A 223 -3.32 -0.21 14.58
C PRO A 223 -2.47 -1.00 13.58
N ASN A 224 -2.73 -2.28 13.41
CA ASN A 224 -2.08 -3.14 12.43
C ASN A 224 -2.82 -3.23 11.08
N CYS A 225 -3.93 -2.51 10.89
CA CYS A 225 -4.54 -2.29 9.59
C CYS A 225 -4.06 -0.97 9.01
N GLY A 226 -3.56 -0.97 7.79
CA GLY A 226 -2.98 0.22 7.17
C GLY A 226 -3.08 0.23 5.65
N THR A 227 -2.28 1.06 5.01
CA THR A 227 -2.24 1.22 3.56
C THR A 227 -0.85 0.92 2.99
N LEU A 228 -0.83 0.60 1.71
CA LEU A 228 0.33 0.62 0.82
C LEU A 228 0.00 1.62 -0.31
N PRO A 229 0.24 2.93 -0.14
CA PRO A 229 0.00 3.90 -1.20
C PRO A 229 0.84 3.58 -2.42
N ASP A 230 0.16 3.32 -3.55
CA ASP A 230 0.78 3.11 -4.85
C ASP A 230 0.67 4.40 -5.68
N PHE A 231 1.78 4.82 -6.31
CA PHE A 231 1.88 6.10 -7.02
C PHE A 231 1.12 6.14 -8.35
N GLY A 232 0.77 4.99 -8.92
CA GLY A 232 0.15 4.88 -10.24
C GLY A 232 -1.32 4.47 -10.24
N ASN A 233 -1.78 3.76 -9.23
CA ASN A 233 -3.09 3.09 -9.22
C ASN A 233 -4.26 4.01 -8.78
N PHE A 234 -4.52 5.08 -9.53
CA PHE A 234 -5.58 6.05 -9.18
C PHE A 234 -6.81 6.03 -10.11
N TYR A 235 -6.90 5.08 -11.05
CA TYR A 235 -8.10 4.96 -11.89
C TYR A 235 -9.26 4.30 -11.15
N VAL A 236 -10.27 5.11 -10.80
CA VAL A 236 -11.51 4.63 -10.16
C VAL A 236 -12.41 3.96 -11.19
N VAL A 237 -12.47 4.51 -12.41
CA VAL A 237 -13.17 3.92 -13.55
C VAL A 237 -12.20 3.81 -14.73
N LYS A 238 -11.94 2.59 -15.19
CA LYS A 238 -11.10 2.36 -16.38
C LYS A 238 -11.94 2.29 -17.64
N ASN A 239 -11.53 3.02 -18.68
CA ASN A 239 -12.10 2.88 -20.02
C ASN A 239 -11.63 1.56 -20.65
N ARG A 240 -12.54 0.60 -20.78
CA ARG A 240 -12.25 -0.74 -21.35
C ARG A 240 -12.82 -0.93 -22.74
N GLY A 241 -13.23 0.18 -23.40
CA GLY A 241 -13.80 0.14 -24.75
C GLY A 241 -15.33 0.01 -24.77
N ASP A 242 -16.00 -0.30 -23.66
CA ASP A 242 -17.47 -0.21 -23.55
C ASP A 242 -17.85 1.23 -23.13
N VAL A 243 -18.13 2.04 -24.13
CA VAL A 243 -18.43 3.47 -23.94
C VAL A 243 -19.68 3.68 -23.09
N ALA A 244 -20.72 2.86 -23.28
CA ALA A 244 -21.98 3.04 -22.56
C ALA A 244 -21.82 2.71 -21.05
N GLN A 245 -21.11 1.67 -20.74
CA GLN A 245 -20.81 1.31 -19.35
C GLN A 245 -19.87 2.34 -18.72
N TYR A 246 -18.85 2.77 -19.45
CA TYR A 246 -17.91 3.80 -18.98
C TYR A 246 -18.59 5.10 -18.60
N GLU A 247 -19.47 5.63 -19.49
CA GLU A 247 -20.23 6.86 -19.24
C GLU A 247 -21.18 6.74 -18.02
N LYS A 248 -21.78 5.57 -17.85
CA LYS A 248 -22.64 5.28 -16.69
C LYS A 248 -21.83 5.28 -15.39
N ASP A 249 -20.71 4.60 -15.36
CA ASP A 249 -19.87 4.48 -14.16
C ASP A 249 -19.22 5.82 -13.80
N LYS A 250 -18.73 6.55 -14.79
CA LYS A 250 -18.15 7.89 -14.65
C LYS A 250 -19.14 8.91 -14.08
N ALA A 251 -20.41 8.82 -14.46
CA ALA A 251 -21.45 9.74 -14.00
C ALA A 251 -21.65 9.77 -12.48
N LEU A 252 -21.21 8.70 -11.77
CA LEU A 252 -21.25 8.64 -10.31
C LEU A 252 -20.30 9.64 -9.64
N TYR A 253 -19.31 10.14 -10.37
CA TYR A 253 -18.25 11.04 -9.88
C TYR A 253 -18.29 12.43 -10.56
N ALA A 254 -19.33 12.73 -11.33
CA ALA A 254 -19.45 13.96 -12.08
C ALA A 254 -19.46 15.19 -11.14
N GLY A 255 -18.63 16.19 -11.45
CA GLY A 255 -18.54 17.45 -10.71
C GLY A 255 -17.64 17.41 -9.45
N GLU A 256 -17.04 16.31 -9.14
CA GLU A 256 -16.09 16.19 -8.03
C GLU A 256 -14.69 16.66 -8.49
N PRO A 257 -14.10 17.71 -7.87
CA PRO A 257 -12.86 18.32 -8.36
C PRO A 257 -11.62 17.44 -8.22
N ALA A 258 -11.69 16.40 -7.40
CA ALA A 258 -10.60 15.43 -7.19
C ALA A 258 -10.42 14.45 -8.36
N TYR A 259 -11.34 14.42 -9.32
CA TYR A 259 -11.27 13.50 -10.44
C TYR A 259 -10.84 14.19 -11.73
N LYS A 260 -10.00 13.52 -12.50
CA LYS A 260 -9.58 13.92 -13.85
C LYS A 260 -9.76 12.77 -14.81
N GLU A 261 -10.22 13.08 -16.01
CA GLU A 261 -10.43 12.12 -17.07
C GLU A 261 -9.30 12.20 -18.09
N ASP A 262 -8.84 11.05 -18.55
CA ASP A 262 -7.95 10.88 -19.69
C ASP A 262 -8.40 9.71 -20.57
N GLU A 263 -7.60 9.32 -21.55
CA GLU A 263 -7.89 8.23 -22.49
C GLU A 263 -8.00 6.85 -21.79
N LYS A 264 -7.36 6.67 -20.64
CA LYS A 264 -7.37 5.41 -19.87
C LYS A 264 -8.57 5.33 -18.93
N GLY A 265 -9.19 6.46 -18.59
CA GLY A 265 -10.37 6.48 -17.73
C GLY A 265 -10.48 7.69 -16.82
N LEU A 266 -11.26 7.54 -15.75
CA LEU A 266 -11.45 8.54 -14.71
C LEU A 266 -10.53 8.21 -13.52
N ALA A 267 -9.56 9.07 -13.27
CA ALA A 267 -8.60 8.94 -12.19
C ALA A 267 -8.89 9.92 -11.06
N TYR A 268 -8.71 9.47 -9.81
CA TYR A 268 -8.61 10.32 -8.63
C TYR A 268 -7.26 11.06 -8.64
N ASP A 269 -7.19 12.27 -8.08
CA ASP A 269 -5.93 13.01 -7.99
C ASP A 269 -4.92 12.22 -7.14
N ARG A 270 -3.82 11.77 -7.78
CA ARG A 270 -2.83 10.88 -7.16
C ARG A 270 -2.09 11.49 -5.97
N TYR A 271 -1.85 12.81 -6.01
CA TYR A 271 -1.15 13.50 -4.92
C TYR A 271 -2.06 13.69 -3.72
N LEU A 272 -3.32 14.06 -3.97
CA LEU A 272 -4.34 14.12 -2.93
C LEU A 272 -4.57 12.73 -2.32
N GLY A 273 -4.77 11.71 -3.16
CA GLY A 273 -5.00 10.34 -2.70
C GLY A 273 -3.83 9.79 -1.90
N THR A 274 -2.60 9.99 -2.34
CA THR A 274 -1.42 9.61 -1.56
C THR A 274 -1.39 10.34 -0.21
N LYS A 275 -1.64 11.65 -0.18
CA LYS A 275 -1.68 12.42 1.06
C LYS A 275 -2.74 11.92 2.04
N GLU A 276 -3.89 11.47 1.54
CA GLU A 276 -4.97 10.89 2.36
C GLU A 276 -4.64 9.50 2.91
N LEU A 277 -3.87 8.70 2.16
CA LEU A 277 -3.48 7.34 2.54
C LEU A 277 -2.26 7.30 3.47
N MET A 278 -1.32 8.24 3.32
CA MET A 278 -0.06 8.25 4.08
C MET A 278 -0.19 8.19 5.60
N PRO A 279 -1.21 8.79 6.27
CA PRO A 279 -1.38 8.64 7.73
C PRO A 279 -1.55 7.19 8.21
N TYR A 280 -1.89 6.27 7.32
CA TYR A 280 -2.08 4.85 7.60
C TYR A 280 -1.01 3.97 6.95
N ALA A 281 -0.05 4.56 6.24
CA ALA A 281 0.92 3.81 5.44
C ALA A 281 1.86 2.97 6.32
N LYS A 282 2.10 1.74 5.88
CA LYS A 282 3.09 0.82 6.45
C LYS A 282 4.05 0.27 5.38
N GLY A 283 3.90 0.72 4.16
CA GLY A 283 4.72 0.52 2.98
C GLY A 283 4.34 1.56 1.94
N VAL A 284 5.14 1.72 0.90
CA VAL A 284 4.89 2.63 -0.23
C VAL A 284 5.30 1.91 -1.51
N SER A 285 4.45 1.95 -2.54
CA SER A 285 4.75 1.40 -3.87
C SER A 285 5.05 2.54 -4.85
N ALA A 286 6.30 2.63 -5.28
CA ALA A 286 6.77 3.60 -6.27
C ALA A 286 6.54 3.04 -7.70
N LYS A 287 5.27 2.91 -8.09
CA LYS A 287 4.90 2.45 -9.43
C LYS A 287 5.39 3.41 -10.50
N ALA A 288 6.08 2.86 -11.50
CA ALA A 288 6.61 3.59 -12.64
C ALA A 288 6.29 2.87 -13.95
N HIS A 289 6.11 3.64 -15.03
CA HIS A 289 5.84 3.12 -16.36
C HIS A 289 6.86 3.63 -17.37
N ASP A 290 6.83 4.92 -17.70
CA ASP A 290 7.62 5.51 -18.77
C ASP A 290 8.52 6.64 -18.26
N PHE A 291 9.64 6.87 -18.97
CA PHE A 291 10.61 7.87 -18.56
C PHE A 291 10.92 8.85 -19.68
N ASP A 292 11.08 10.12 -19.32
CA ASP A 292 11.57 11.15 -20.23
C ASP A 292 13.10 11.04 -20.44
N ALA A 293 13.64 11.85 -21.34
CA ALA A 293 15.07 11.88 -21.65
C ALA A 293 15.97 12.26 -20.45
N ARG A 294 15.39 12.84 -19.38
CA ARG A 294 16.08 13.20 -18.14
C ARG A 294 15.97 12.11 -17.08
N GLY A 295 15.26 11.02 -17.38
CA GLY A 295 14.98 9.93 -16.44
C GLY A 295 13.94 10.26 -15.39
N ASN A 296 13.02 11.20 -15.63
CA ASN A 296 11.86 11.42 -14.80
C ASN A 296 10.71 10.53 -15.30
N GLU A 297 9.91 10.02 -14.36
CA GLU A 297 8.67 9.31 -14.71
C GLU A 297 7.67 10.29 -15.32
N THR A 298 6.99 9.87 -16.40
CA THR A 298 6.20 10.81 -17.22
C THR A 298 4.78 11.04 -16.75
N HIS A 299 4.23 10.13 -15.94
CA HIS A 299 2.86 10.21 -15.41
C HIS A 299 2.80 10.75 -13.98
N THR A 300 3.89 10.60 -13.22
CA THR A 300 3.97 10.93 -11.80
C THR A 300 5.22 11.76 -11.51
N ASP A 301 5.05 12.92 -10.89
CA ASP A 301 6.15 13.70 -10.35
C ASP A 301 6.62 13.05 -9.04
N PHE A 302 7.74 12.33 -9.10
CA PHE A 302 8.30 11.60 -7.97
C PHE A 302 8.86 12.52 -6.89
N VAL A 303 9.33 13.73 -7.22
CA VAL A 303 9.76 14.71 -6.19
C VAL A 303 8.57 15.10 -5.34
N LYS A 304 7.49 15.56 -5.97
CA LYS A 304 6.25 15.92 -5.27
C LYS A 304 5.66 14.76 -4.49
N MET A 305 5.73 13.54 -5.03
CA MET A 305 5.22 12.35 -4.36
C MET A 305 6.03 12.02 -3.10
N MET A 306 7.35 12.07 -3.18
CA MET A 306 8.22 11.79 -2.04
C MET A 306 8.24 12.91 -1.00
N GLU A 307 7.96 14.16 -1.38
CA GLU A 307 7.68 15.23 -0.43
C GLU A 307 6.45 14.91 0.44
N ILE A 308 5.36 14.40 -0.16
CA ILE A 308 4.16 13.96 0.57
C ILE A 308 4.50 12.80 1.53
N VAL A 309 5.28 11.83 1.06
CA VAL A 309 5.71 10.68 1.88
C VAL A 309 6.56 11.13 3.07
N LYS A 310 7.50 12.06 2.84
CA LYS A 310 8.36 12.66 3.88
C LYS A 310 7.55 13.47 4.89
N GLU A 311 6.66 14.35 4.41
CA GLU A 311 5.81 15.20 5.25
C GLU A 311 4.91 14.37 6.20
N ALA A 312 4.49 13.17 5.78
CA ALA A 312 3.75 12.24 6.61
C ALA A 312 4.61 11.55 7.70
N GLY A 313 5.92 11.78 7.72
CA GLY A 313 6.86 11.18 8.67
C GLY A 313 7.13 9.70 8.39
N TYR A 314 6.84 9.20 7.18
CA TYR A 314 7.10 7.81 6.82
C TYR A 314 8.61 7.53 6.81
N ARG A 315 8.96 6.38 7.39
CA ARG A 315 10.32 5.83 7.40
C ARG A 315 10.23 4.35 7.10
N GLY A 316 10.92 3.90 6.08
CA GLY A 316 10.90 2.49 5.69
C GLY A 316 11.11 2.30 4.20
N HIS A 317 10.70 1.14 3.71
CA HIS A 317 10.92 0.77 2.31
C HIS A 317 9.95 1.49 1.36
N VAL A 318 10.50 1.94 0.24
CA VAL A 318 9.78 2.43 -0.93
C VAL A 318 10.02 1.37 -2.02
N GLY A 319 8.98 0.60 -2.32
CA GLY A 319 9.04 -0.53 -3.24
C GLY A 319 9.01 -0.07 -4.69
N ILE A 320 10.01 -0.45 -5.47
CA ILE A 320 9.96 -0.27 -6.92
C ILE A 320 8.95 -1.23 -7.51
N GLU A 321 7.97 -0.71 -8.25
CA GLU A 321 7.04 -1.50 -9.04
C GLU A 321 6.97 -0.96 -10.47
N TYR A 322 7.80 -1.52 -11.34
CA TYR A 322 7.83 -1.14 -12.75
C TYR A 322 6.82 -1.95 -13.56
N GLU A 323 5.91 -1.25 -14.26
CA GLU A 323 4.88 -1.85 -15.12
C GLU A 323 4.89 -1.27 -16.55
N GLY A 324 5.91 -0.51 -16.93
CA GLY A 324 6.03 0.03 -18.30
C GLY A 324 6.22 -1.06 -19.35
N ASP A 325 5.79 -0.76 -20.57
CA ASP A 325 5.88 -1.67 -21.73
C ASP A 325 6.86 -1.20 -22.81
N GLN A 326 7.33 0.05 -22.71
CA GLN A 326 8.29 0.61 -23.66
C GLN A 326 9.72 0.16 -23.41
N LEU A 327 10.06 -0.20 -22.17
CA LEU A 327 11.38 -0.70 -21.78
C LEU A 327 11.31 -2.16 -21.32
N GLY A 328 12.44 -2.86 -21.37
CA GLY A 328 12.58 -4.13 -20.67
C GLY A 328 12.47 -3.96 -19.15
N GLU A 329 12.05 -5.03 -18.44
CA GLU A 329 11.88 -5.00 -16.98
C GLU A 329 13.16 -4.55 -16.27
N VAL A 330 14.32 -5.07 -16.69
CA VAL A 330 15.61 -4.72 -16.09
C VAL A 330 15.92 -3.23 -16.23
N GLU A 331 15.79 -2.69 -17.45
CA GLU A 331 16.05 -1.26 -17.69
C GLU A 331 15.06 -0.36 -16.94
N GLY A 332 13.77 -0.74 -16.93
CA GLY A 332 12.74 0.01 -16.21
C GLY A 332 12.98 0.05 -14.71
N ILE A 333 13.34 -1.08 -14.09
CA ILE A 333 13.71 -1.15 -12.68
C ILE A 333 14.94 -0.29 -12.39
N GLN A 334 16.00 -0.36 -13.21
CA GLN A 334 17.20 0.45 -13.04
C GLN A 334 16.90 1.95 -13.13
N LYS A 335 16.06 2.37 -14.08
CA LYS A 335 15.62 3.77 -14.20
C LYS A 335 14.79 4.23 -13.00
N THR A 336 13.90 3.38 -12.50
CA THR A 336 13.11 3.71 -11.29
C THR A 336 14.02 3.84 -10.08
N LYS A 337 14.99 2.92 -9.90
CA LYS A 337 15.98 3.00 -8.82
C LYS A 337 16.77 4.31 -8.89
N ALA A 338 17.35 4.62 -10.05
CA ALA A 338 18.11 5.85 -10.23
C ALA A 338 17.26 7.12 -10.00
N LEU A 339 15.98 7.10 -10.37
CA LEU A 339 15.05 8.19 -10.08
C LEU A 339 14.82 8.34 -8.57
N LEU A 340 14.53 7.24 -7.86
CA LEU A 340 14.32 7.27 -6.41
C LEU A 340 15.57 7.74 -5.66
N GLU A 341 16.76 7.24 -5.99
CA GLU A 341 18.02 7.66 -5.38
C GLU A 341 18.26 9.16 -5.55
N ARG A 342 18.01 9.68 -6.75
CA ARG A 342 18.10 11.13 -7.03
C ARG A 342 17.08 11.92 -6.23
N VAL A 343 15.84 11.47 -6.13
CA VAL A 343 14.76 12.15 -5.42
C VAL A 343 14.99 12.09 -3.90
N PHE A 344 15.44 10.97 -3.35
CA PHE A 344 15.76 10.86 -1.92
C PHE A 344 16.85 11.84 -1.47
N ALA A 345 17.78 12.17 -2.38
CA ALA A 345 18.81 13.18 -2.12
C ALA A 345 18.26 14.63 -2.16
N MET A 346 17.05 14.85 -2.69
CA MET A 346 16.43 16.18 -2.81
C MET A 346 15.44 16.47 -1.69
N VAL A 347 14.80 15.42 -1.16
CA VAL A 347 13.77 15.53 -0.12
C VAL A 347 14.31 15.11 1.24
#